data_b4e5d785fc863b6501b07c5d3d6e1433
#
_entry.id   b4e5d785fc863b6501b07c5d3d6e1433
#
_cell.length_a   1.000
_cell.length_b   1.000
_cell.length_c   1.000
_cell.angle_alpha   90.00
_cell.angle_beta   90.00
_cell.angle_gamma   90.00
#
_symmetry.space_group_name_H-M   'P 1'
#
loop_
_entity.id
_entity.type
_entity.pdbx_description
1 polymer ?
#
loop_
_entity_poly.entity_id
_entity_poly.type
_entity_poly.pdbx_seq_one_letter_code
_entity_poly.pdbx_strand_id
1 'polypeptide(L)'
;MPRQRRIGLTGGIASGKSSVGWWFTSQGIPVLDADLYARQALAPGQPASHAVVTRYGREVIIAGSNPESAELDRAALGAIVFSDPKQRQWLETLVHPLVQQHFESELNRLGSEPVVVLMIPLLYEAGLDTLCTEVWVVHCSAAQQRERLIQRNDLTAEAADRRIQAQWPLAKKVGLADQVIDNSGEPEGWRSQAFRLLAAG
;
A
#
# COMPACT_ATOMS: atom_id res chain seq x y z
N MET A 1 -23.90 -7.16 -18.67
CA MET A 1 -23.55 -7.49 -17.28
C MET A 1 -23.21 -6.19 -16.56
N PRO A 2 -23.55 -5.99 -15.28
CA PRO A 2 -23.12 -4.81 -14.55
C PRO A 2 -21.59 -4.76 -14.55
N ARG A 3 -21.03 -3.56 -14.64
CA ARG A 3 -19.57 -3.35 -14.64
C ARG A 3 -19.04 -3.75 -13.26
N GLN A 4 -17.97 -4.53 -13.20
CA GLN A 4 -17.27 -4.89 -11.96
C GLN A 4 -16.93 -3.63 -11.15
N ARG A 5 -17.34 -3.60 -9.89
CA ARG A 5 -17.02 -2.53 -8.94
C ARG A 5 -15.58 -2.72 -8.43
N ARG A 6 -14.72 -1.77 -8.68
CA ARG A 6 -13.30 -1.79 -8.30
C ARG A 6 -13.03 -0.69 -7.29
N ILE A 7 -12.98 -1.06 -6.02
CA ILE A 7 -12.78 -0.12 -4.91
C ILE A 7 -11.29 0.07 -4.68
N GLY A 8 -10.75 1.25 -4.98
CA GLY A 8 -9.40 1.64 -4.59
C GLY A 8 -9.36 2.01 -3.11
N LEU A 9 -8.83 1.15 -2.26
CA LEU A 9 -8.71 1.39 -0.82
C LEU A 9 -7.34 2.00 -0.51
N THR A 10 -7.33 3.26 -0.11
CA THR A 10 -6.11 3.99 0.24
C THR A 10 -6.22 4.72 1.57
N GLY A 11 -5.19 5.45 1.97
CA GLY A 11 -5.13 6.20 3.21
C GLY A 11 -3.69 6.61 3.53
N GLY A 12 -3.50 7.33 4.62
CA GLY A 12 -2.15 7.64 5.12
C GLY A 12 -1.51 6.43 5.81
N ILE A 13 -0.19 6.46 5.96
CA ILE A 13 0.52 5.47 6.79
C ILE A 13 -0.12 5.43 8.20
N ALA A 14 -0.33 4.26 8.74
CA ALA A 14 -0.98 4.03 10.04
C ALA A 14 -2.43 4.53 10.19
N SER A 15 -3.14 4.87 9.08
CA SER A 15 -4.57 5.26 9.15
C SER A 15 -5.52 4.10 9.46
N GLY A 16 -5.06 2.84 9.36
CA GLY A 16 -5.89 1.66 9.58
C GLY A 16 -6.40 0.98 8.29
N LYS A 17 -5.87 1.36 7.13
CA LYS A 17 -6.21 0.78 5.81
C LYS A 17 -6.21 -0.75 5.80
N SER A 18 -5.19 -1.38 6.41
CA SER A 18 -5.08 -2.86 6.45
C SER A 18 -6.21 -3.51 7.24
N SER A 19 -6.68 -2.90 8.33
CA SER A 19 -7.83 -3.41 9.10
C SER A 19 -9.11 -3.40 8.25
N VAL A 20 -9.31 -2.34 7.46
CA VAL A 20 -10.43 -2.24 6.52
C VAL A 20 -10.27 -3.28 5.39
N GLY A 21 -9.07 -3.48 4.85
CA GLY A 21 -8.80 -4.51 3.85
C GLY A 21 -9.09 -5.93 4.36
N TRP A 22 -8.67 -6.25 5.57
CA TRP A 22 -8.98 -7.56 6.20
C TRP A 22 -10.48 -7.75 6.45
N TRP A 23 -11.19 -6.67 6.79
CA TRP A 23 -12.64 -6.75 6.91
C TRP A 23 -13.29 -7.11 5.57
N PHE A 24 -12.89 -6.50 4.44
CA PHE A 24 -13.39 -6.89 3.12
C PHE A 24 -13.13 -8.37 2.84
N THR A 25 -11.93 -8.86 3.13
CA THR A 25 -11.60 -10.28 3.00
C THR A 25 -12.52 -11.15 3.85
N SER A 26 -12.85 -10.73 5.07
CA SER A 26 -13.79 -11.46 5.95
C SER A 26 -15.23 -11.48 5.44
N GLN A 27 -15.59 -10.55 4.54
CA GLN A 27 -16.88 -10.53 3.84
C GLN A 27 -16.86 -11.35 2.54
N GLY A 28 -15.77 -12.08 2.26
CA GLY A 28 -15.61 -12.89 1.04
C GLY A 28 -15.27 -12.07 -0.20
N ILE A 29 -14.91 -10.79 -0.05
CA ILE A 29 -14.57 -9.90 -1.17
C ILE A 29 -13.07 -10.02 -1.46
N PRO A 30 -12.65 -10.26 -2.71
CA PRO A 30 -11.25 -10.29 -3.08
C PRO A 30 -10.55 -8.96 -2.81
N VAL A 31 -9.40 -9.01 -2.13
CA VAL A 31 -8.53 -7.86 -1.84
C VAL A 31 -7.18 -8.09 -2.48
N LEU A 32 -6.82 -7.23 -3.41
CA LEU A 32 -5.53 -7.18 -4.08
C LEU A 32 -4.63 -6.17 -3.36
N ASP A 33 -3.47 -6.61 -2.85
CA ASP A 33 -2.61 -5.80 -1.99
C ASP A 33 -1.32 -5.39 -2.73
N ALA A 34 -1.16 -4.08 -3.00
CA ALA A 34 0.02 -3.52 -3.64
C ALA A 34 1.32 -3.81 -2.86
N ASP A 35 1.28 -3.78 -1.52
CA ASP A 35 2.46 -4.05 -0.69
C ASP A 35 2.90 -5.52 -0.83
N LEU A 36 1.93 -6.45 -0.96
CA LEU A 36 2.22 -7.85 -1.22
C LEU A 36 2.87 -8.03 -2.61
N TYR A 37 2.31 -7.39 -3.64
CA TYR A 37 2.83 -7.48 -5.00
C TYR A 37 4.22 -6.86 -5.14
N ALA A 38 4.47 -5.71 -4.51
CA ALA A 38 5.80 -5.11 -4.44
C ALA A 38 6.81 -6.06 -3.75
N ARG A 39 6.38 -6.76 -2.69
CA ARG A 39 7.21 -7.76 -2.03
C ARG A 39 7.51 -8.96 -2.92
N GLN A 40 6.55 -9.42 -3.68
CA GLN A 40 6.72 -10.53 -4.65
C GLN A 40 7.64 -10.11 -5.79
N ALA A 41 7.51 -8.90 -6.32
CA ALA A 41 8.41 -8.37 -7.35
C ALA A 41 9.87 -8.29 -6.88
N LEU A 42 10.11 -8.08 -5.60
CA LEU A 42 11.44 -8.04 -4.97
C LEU A 42 11.83 -9.36 -4.29
N ALA A 43 11.12 -10.46 -4.53
CA ALA A 43 11.47 -11.77 -3.99
C ALA A 43 12.80 -12.28 -4.58
N PRO A 44 13.51 -13.19 -3.89
CA PRO A 44 14.73 -13.80 -4.40
C PRO A 44 14.56 -14.37 -5.81
N GLY A 45 15.53 -14.12 -6.69
CA GLY A 45 15.51 -14.58 -8.08
C GLY A 45 14.66 -13.77 -9.04
N GLN A 46 13.91 -12.77 -8.57
CA GLN A 46 13.16 -11.87 -9.44
C GLN A 46 14.08 -10.84 -10.13
N PRO A 47 13.78 -10.41 -11.36
CA PRO A 47 14.59 -9.41 -12.08
C PRO A 47 14.76 -8.10 -11.30
N ALA A 48 13.70 -7.63 -10.61
CA ALA A 48 13.78 -6.41 -9.80
C ALA A 48 14.67 -6.60 -8.57
N SER A 49 14.68 -7.78 -7.93
CA SER A 49 15.60 -8.09 -6.85
C SER A 49 17.07 -8.04 -7.32
N HIS A 50 17.36 -8.63 -8.49
CA HIS A 50 18.70 -8.57 -9.11
C HIS A 50 19.13 -7.12 -9.43
N ALA A 51 18.23 -6.29 -9.94
CA ALA A 51 18.51 -4.88 -10.19
C ALA A 51 18.85 -4.11 -8.89
N VAL A 52 18.14 -4.40 -7.79
CA VAL A 52 18.43 -3.83 -6.46
C VAL A 52 19.81 -4.25 -5.98
N VAL A 53 20.13 -5.55 -6.05
CA VAL A 53 21.45 -6.08 -5.65
C VAL A 53 22.57 -5.50 -6.53
N THR A 54 22.36 -5.39 -7.83
CA THR A 54 23.33 -4.77 -8.76
C THR A 54 23.63 -3.32 -8.39
N ARG A 55 22.61 -2.57 -7.95
CA ARG A 55 22.74 -1.15 -7.62
C ARG A 55 23.40 -0.90 -6.26
N TYR A 56 23.03 -1.67 -5.23
CA TYR A 56 23.41 -1.41 -3.84
C TYR A 56 24.40 -2.45 -3.28
N GLY A 57 24.63 -3.56 -4.00
CA GLY A 57 25.59 -4.58 -3.58
C GLY A 57 25.17 -5.30 -2.30
N ARG A 58 26.16 -5.62 -1.48
CA ARG A 58 25.97 -6.39 -0.24
C ARG A 58 25.25 -5.63 0.87
N GLU A 59 25.15 -4.32 0.76
CA GLU A 59 24.49 -3.46 1.76
C GLU A 59 23.00 -3.80 1.95
N VAL A 60 22.36 -4.32 0.89
CA VAL A 60 20.94 -4.67 0.89
C VAL A 60 20.66 -6.17 0.86
N ILE A 61 21.66 -6.99 1.20
CA ILE A 61 21.54 -8.46 1.22
C ILE A 61 21.62 -8.95 2.66
N ILE A 62 20.73 -9.87 3.03
CA ILE A 62 20.81 -10.57 4.33
C ILE A 62 22.14 -11.33 4.41
N ALA A 63 22.87 -11.13 5.50
CA ALA A 63 24.17 -11.76 5.71
C ALA A 63 24.10 -13.28 5.59
N GLY A 64 25.02 -13.89 4.82
CA GLY A 64 25.07 -15.32 4.58
C GLY A 64 24.24 -15.83 3.40
N SER A 65 23.46 -14.98 2.73
CA SER A 65 22.73 -15.35 1.52
C SER A 65 23.66 -15.42 0.30
N ASN A 66 23.36 -16.38 -0.62
CA ASN A 66 24.03 -16.44 -1.92
C ASN A 66 23.64 -15.19 -2.77
N PRO A 67 24.59 -14.43 -3.35
CA PRO A 67 24.29 -13.24 -4.14
C PRO A 67 23.33 -13.47 -5.33
N GLU A 68 23.33 -14.67 -5.93
CA GLU A 68 22.47 -15.01 -7.07
C GLU A 68 21.00 -15.28 -6.69
N SER A 69 20.76 -15.66 -5.43
CA SER A 69 19.42 -15.90 -4.87
C SER A 69 19.21 -15.11 -3.59
N ALA A 70 19.88 -13.97 -3.46
CA ALA A 70 19.94 -13.22 -2.22
C ALA A 70 18.57 -12.71 -1.78
N GLU A 71 18.22 -12.98 -0.56
CA GLU A 71 17.11 -12.34 0.10
C GLU A 71 17.49 -10.90 0.47
N LEU A 72 16.67 -9.93 0.05
CA LEU A 72 16.92 -8.53 0.34
C LEU A 72 16.66 -8.21 1.82
N ASP A 73 17.62 -7.53 2.44
CA ASP A 73 17.41 -6.85 3.71
C ASP A 73 16.51 -5.63 3.50
N ARG A 74 15.22 -5.82 3.79
CA ARG A 74 14.19 -4.79 3.61
C ARG A 74 14.38 -3.59 4.54
N ALA A 75 15.00 -3.78 5.69
CA ALA A 75 15.29 -2.71 6.62
C ALA A 75 16.41 -1.82 6.07
N ALA A 76 17.50 -2.44 5.59
CA ALA A 76 18.59 -1.73 4.93
C ALA A 76 18.15 -1.00 3.67
N LEU A 77 17.41 -1.68 2.76
CA LEU A 77 16.85 -1.04 1.57
C LEU A 77 15.90 0.10 1.94
N GLY A 78 15.05 -0.09 2.95
CA GLY A 78 14.15 0.94 3.47
C GLY A 78 14.93 2.15 3.99
N ALA A 79 16.02 1.94 4.73
CA ALA A 79 16.85 3.05 5.22
C ALA A 79 17.40 3.89 4.06
N ILE A 80 17.89 3.26 2.99
CA ILE A 80 18.39 3.94 1.79
C ILE A 80 17.29 4.77 1.12
N VAL A 81 16.15 4.15 0.80
CA VAL A 81 15.10 4.82 0.01
C VAL A 81 14.32 5.87 0.81
N PHE A 82 14.26 5.76 2.13
CA PHE A 82 13.64 6.79 2.96
C PHE A 82 14.57 7.96 3.28
N SER A 83 15.89 7.80 3.12
CA SER A 83 16.86 8.88 3.33
C SER A 83 17.11 9.73 2.08
N ASP A 84 16.90 9.17 0.88
CA ASP A 84 17.16 9.86 -0.40
C ASP A 84 15.98 9.73 -1.37
N PRO A 85 15.31 10.85 -1.72
CA PRO A 85 14.21 10.86 -2.67
C PRO A 85 14.56 10.30 -4.06
N LYS A 86 15.82 10.41 -4.52
CA LYS A 86 16.25 9.86 -5.81
C LYS A 86 16.32 8.34 -5.77
N GLN A 87 16.77 7.76 -4.66
CA GLN A 87 16.80 6.31 -4.49
C GLN A 87 15.37 5.76 -4.40
N ARG A 88 14.49 6.44 -3.70
CA ARG A 88 13.07 6.10 -3.64
C ARG A 88 12.44 6.12 -5.03
N GLN A 89 12.62 7.20 -5.79
CA GLN A 89 12.08 7.33 -7.13
C GLN A 89 12.60 6.23 -8.07
N TRP A 90 13.87 5.89 -7.97
CA TRP A 90 14.44 4.78 -8.75
C TRP A 90 13.76 3.44 -8.43
N LEU A 91 13.60 3.12 -7.14
CA LEU A 91 12.92 1.88 -6.74
C LEU A 91 11.44 1.86 -7.16
N GLU A 92 10.76 2.98 -7.02
CA GLU A 92 9.37 3.15 -7.50
C GLU A 92 9.27 2.91 -9.01
N THR A 93 10.15 3.51 -9.81
CA THR A 93 10.19 3.29 -11.28
C THR A 93 10.42 1.83 -11.65
N LEU A 94 11.18 1.10 -10.85
CA LEU A 94 11.44 -0.33 -11.04
C LEU A 94 10.23 -1.19 -10.66
N VAL A 95 9.56 -0.89 -9.56
CA VAL A 95 8.55 -1.76 -8.94
C VAL A 95 7.12 -1.46 -9.41
N HIS A 96 6.77 -0.18 -9.63
CA HIS A 96 5.39 0.20 -9.98
C HIS A 96 4.85 -0.49 -11.24
N PRO A 97 5.61 -0.61 -12.35
CA PRO A 97 5.12 -1.32 -13.53
C PRO A 97 4.80 -2.80 -13.26
N LEU A 98 5.60 -3.46 -12.41
CA LEU A 98 5.40 -4.86 -12.04
C LEU A 98 4.15 -5.04 -11.19
N VAL A 99 3.93 -4.13 -10.24
CA VAL A 99 2.73 -4.10 -9.41
C VAL A 99 1.48 -3.84 -10.28
N GLN A 100 1.54 -2.88 -11.19
CA GLN A 100 0.44 -2.58 -12.09
C GLN A 100 0.09 -3.79 -12.97
N GLN A 101 1.08 -4.42 -13.59
CA GLN A 101 0.88 -5.62 -14.40
C GLN A 101 0.24 -6.76 -13.59
N HIS A 102 0.63 -6.90 -12.33
CA HIS A 102 0.04 -7.89 -11.44
C HIS A 102 -1.43 -7.57 -11.12
N PHE A 103 -1.76 -6.31 -10.85
CA PHE A 103 -3.16 -5.88 -10.69
C PHE A 103 -4.00 -6.19 -11.95
N GLU A 104 -3.50 -5.84 -13.13
CA GLU A 104 -4.22 -6.09 -14.39
C GLU A 104 -4.48 -7.59 -14.61
N SER A 105 -3.48 -8.44 -14.35
CA SER A 105 -3.61 -9.90 -14.43
C SER A 105 -4.67 -10.42 -13.46
N GLU A 106 -4.61 -10.01 -12.19
CA GLU A 106 -5.56 -10.45 -11.16
C GLU A 106 -6.97 -9.93 -11.41
N LEU A 107 -7.13 -8.68 -11.86
CA LEU A 107 -8.42 -8.12 -12.24
C LEU A 107 -9.06 -8.90 -13.41
N ASN A 108 -8.25 -9.35 -14.38
CA ASN A 108 -8.74 -10.20 -15.47
C ASN A 108 -9.17 -11.57 -14.94
N ARG A 109 -8.41 -12.19 -14.03
CA ARG A 109 -8.76 -13.47 -13.39
C ARG A 109 -10.04 -13.38 -12.57
N LEU A 110 -10.24 -12.25 -11.90
CA LEU A 110 -11.42 -11.97 -11.05
C LEU A 110 -12.55 -11.28 -11.82
N GLY A 111 -12.58 -11.35 -13.14
CA GLY A 111 -13.54 -10.63 -13.98
C GLY A 111 -15.01 -10.97 -13.72
N SER A 112 -15.31 -12.13 -13.11
CA SER A 112 -16.67 -12.55 -12.70
C SER A 112 -17.09 -12.03 -11.31
N GLU A 113 -16.15 -11.53 -10.51
CA GLU A 113 -16.44 -11.01 -9.18
C GLU A 113 -17.17 -9.66 -9.30
N PRO A 114 -18.29 -9.46 -8.58
CA PRO A 114 -19.05 -8.22 -8.66
C PRO A 114 -18.27 -7.04 -8.06
N VAL A 115 -17.47 -7.31 -7.01
CA VAL A 115 -16.67 -6.32 -6.28
C VAL A 115 -15.27 -6.84 -6.07
N VAL A 116 -14.26 -6.00 -6.32
CA VAL A 116 -12.84 -6.25 -6.00
C VAL A 116 -12.27 -5.03 -5.33
N VAL A 117 -11.47 -5.22 -4.26
CA VAL A 117 -10.78 -4.14 -3.57
C VAL A 117 -9.31 -4.12 -3.97
N LEU A 118 -8.80 -2.95 -4.39
CA LEU A 118 -7.40 -2.71 -4.66
C LEU A 118 -6.81 -1.90 -3.48
N MET A 119 -6.10 -2.57 -2.61
CA MET A 119 -5.51 -1.95 -1.42
C MET A 119 -4.14 -1.35 -1.74
N ILE A 120 -4.09 -0.03 -1.99
CA ILE A 120 -2.92 0.67 -2.50
C ILE A 120 -2.58 1.90 -1.62
N PRO A 121 -1.47 1.88 -0.85
CA PRO A 121 -1.09 3.02 0.01
C PRO A 121 -0.82 4.32 -0.75
N LEU A 122 -0.11 4.23 -1.87
CA LEU A 122 0.30 5.36 -2.72
C LEU A 122 -0.57 5.45 -3.99
N LEU A 123 -1.88 5.24 -3.87
CA LEU A 123 -2.81 5.11 -4.99
C LEU A 123 -2.76 6.32 -5.93
N TYR A 124 -2.93 7.52 -5.40
CA TYR A 124 -2.90 8.76 -6.17
C TYR A 124 -1.49 9.15 -6.61
N GLU A 125 -0.49 8.94 -5.73
CA GLU A 125 0.91 9.25 -6.02
C GLU A 125 1.43 8.43 -7.20
N ALA A 126 0.97 7.19 -7.35
CA ALA A 126 1.35 6.29 -8.43
C ALA A 126 0.42 6.36 -9.66
N GLY A 127 -0.66 7.18 -9.63
CA GLY A 127 -1.63 7.26 -10.72
C GLY A 127 -2.46 5.98 -10.92
N LEU A 128 -2.56 5.13 -9.90
CA LEU A 128 -3.27 3.85 -9.96
C LEU A 128 -4.78 3.96 -9.69
N ASP A 129 -5.27 5.16 -9.41
CA ASP A 129 -6.70 5.46 -9.30
C ASP A 129 -7.45 5.19 -10.60
N THR A 130 -6.78 5.25 -11.75
CA THR A 130 -7.33 4.88 -13.06
C THR A 130 -7.78 3.42 -13.18
N LEU A 131 -7.26 2.52 -12.32
CA LEU A 131 -7.69 1.12 -12.25
C LEU A 131 -9.02 0.93 -11.52
N CYS A 132 -9.44 1.95 -10.76
CA CYS A 132 -10.57 1.90 -9.85
C CYS A 132 -11.84 2.48 -10.49
N THR A 133 -13.02 2.04 -10.05
CA THR A 133 -14.30 2.67 -10.37
C THR A 133 -14.69 3.71 -9.32
N GLU A 134 -14.12 3.60 -8.14
CA GLU A 134 -14.29 4.51 -7.01
C GLU A 134 -13.11 4.37 -6.05
N VAL A 135 -12.81 5.43 -5.30
CA VAL A 135 -11.72 5.45 -4.32
C VAL A 135 -12.26 5.72 -2.92
N TRP A 136 -11.91 4.83 -1.99
CA TRP A 136 -12.23 4.95 -0.57
C TRP A 136 -10.95 5.28 0.21
N VAL A 137 -11.01 6.38 0.98
CA VAL A 137 -9.89 6.81 1.81
C VAL A 137 -10.16 6.51 3.27
N VAL A 138 -9.27 5.74 3.91
CA VAL A 138 -9.30 5.52 5.36
C VAL A 138 -8.62 6.71 6.04
N HIS A 139 -9.41 7.43 6.82
CA HIS A 139 -9.02 8.64 7.54
C HIS A 139 -8.77 8.38 9.03
N CYS A 140 -7.81 9.08 9.61
CA CYS A 140 -7.66 9.30 11.05
C CYS A 140 -6.99 10.67 11.27
N SER A 141 -7.01 11.17 12.50
CA SER A 141 -6.32 12.43 12.82
C SER A 141 -4.80 12.32 12.65
N ALA A 142 -4.13 13.42 12.36
CA ALA A 142 -2.67 13.46 12.22
C ALA A 142 -1.96 13.01 13.51
N ALA A 143 -2.52 13.35 14.68
CA ALA A 143 -2.00 12.91 15.96
C ALA A 143 -2.07 11.39 16.12
N GLN A 144 -3.21 10.78 15.80
CA GLN A 144 -3.39 9.32 15.84
C GLN A 144 -2.49 8.61 14.82
N GLN A 145 -2.35 9.16 13.62
CA GLN A 145 -1.47 8.62 12.59
C GLN A 145 -0.02 8.54 13.11
N ARG A 146 0.47 9.63 13.69
CA ARG A 146 1.82 9.73 14.26
C ARG A 146 2.02 8.78 15.43
N GLU A 147 1.10 8.78 16.40
CA GLU A 147 1.15 7.92 17.57
C GLU A 147 1.14 6.43 17.20
N ARG A 148 0.18 6.00 16.35
CA ARG A 148 0.08 4.62 15.88
C ARG A 148 1.33 4.18 15.12
N LEU A 149 1.94 5.08 14.35
CA LEU A 149 3.15 4.78 13.59
C LEU A 149 4.36 4.59 14.52
N ILE A 150 4.52 5.46 15.53
CA ILE A 150 5.57 5.35 16.55
C ILE A 150 5.45 4.03 17.29
N GLN A 151 4.27 3.73 17.83
CA GLN A 151 4.02 2.51 18.63
C GLN A 151 4.22 1.23 17.80
N ARG A 152 3.71 1.20 16.55
CA ARG A 152 3.78 0.01 15.70
C ARG A 152 5.20 -0.35 15.26
N ASN A 153 6.06 0.66 15.05
CA ASN A 153 7.37 0.48 14.43
C ASN A 153 8.54 0.84 15.34
N ASP A 154 8.28 1.15 16.61
CA ASP A 154 9.26 1.60 17.61
C ASP A 154 10.15 2.74 17.07
N LEU A 155 9.51 3.80 16.54
CA LEU A 155 10.18 4.91 15.88
C LEU A 155 10.34 6.10 16.82
N THR A 156 11.37 6.91 16.58
CA THR A 156 11.37 8.27 17.11
C THR A 156 10.30 9.12 16.43
N ALA A 157 9.92 10.21 17.10
CA ALA A 157 8.94 11.16 16.59
C ALA A 157 9.36 11.72 15.21
N GLU A 158 10.63 12.10 15.06
CA GLU A 158 11.18 12.63 13.81
C GLU A 158 11.18 11.58 12.68
N ALA A 159 11.45 10.32 13.01
CA ALA A 159 11.40 9.24 12.02
C ALA A 159 9.97 8.96 11.55
N ALA A 160 8.99 9.04 12.45
CA ALA A 160 7.58 8.93 12.12
C ALA A 160 7.12 10.09 11.22
N ASP A 161 7.49 11.32 11.56
CA ASP A 161 7.14 12.52 10.80
C ASP A 161 7.72 12.48 9.38
N ARG A 162 8.98 12.04 9.21
CA ARG A 162 9.58 11.83 7.87
C ARG A 162 8.80 10.81 7.03
N ARG A 163 8.34 9.71 7.63
CA ARG A 163 7.55 8.70 6.90
C ARG A 163 6.17 9.20 6.51
N ILE A 164 5.52 10.01 7.36
CA ILE A 164 4.24 10.65 7.05
C ILE A 164 4.41 11.66 5.90
N GLN A 165 5.44 12.50 5.97
CA GLN A 165 5.75 13.51 4.94
C GLN A 165 6.20 12.93 3.60
N ALA A 166 6.63 11.66 3.57
CA ALA A 166 6.98 10.97 2.33
C ALA A 166 5.76 10.60 1.46
N GLN A 167 4.55 10.74 1.99
CA GLN A 167 3.28 10.51 1.28
C GLN A 167 2.55 11.84 1.08
N TRP A 168 1.59 11.86 0.17
CA TRP A 168 0.68 13.00 0.09
C TRP A 168 -0.06 13.21 1.42
N PRO A 169 -0.33 14.48 1.78
CA PRO A 169 -1.15 14.79 2.95
C PRO A 169 -2.48 14.04 2.91
N LEU A 170 -2.87 13.41 4.02
CA LEU A 170 -4.12 12.64 4.10
C LEU A 170 -5.33 13.49 3.75
N ALA A 171 -5.34 14.77 4.15
CA ALA A 171 -6.40 15.72 3.79
C ALA A 171 -6.55 15.89 2.26
N LYS A 172 -5.44 15.88 1.51
CA LYS A 172 -5.47 15.93 0.04
C LYS A 172 -6.12 14.67 -0.54
N LYS A 173 -5.78 13.49 -0.02
CA LYS A 173 -6.40 12.21 -0.43
C LYS A 173 -7.89 12.19 -0.13
N VAL A 174 -8.29 12.66 1.06
CA VAL A 174 -9.72 12.79 1.45
C VAL A 174 -10.48 13.70 0.49
N GLY A 175 -9.89 14.82 0.05
CA GLY A 175 -10.53 15.74 -0.91
C GLY A 175 -10.72 15.17 -2.32
N LEU A 176 -10.06 14.05 -2.65
CA LEU A 176 -10.18 13.36 -3.95
C LEU A 176 -10.99 12.06 -3.87
N ALA A 177 -11.38 11.65 -2.66
CA ALA A 177 -12.06 10.39 -2.44
C ALA A 177 -13.54 10.44 -2.83
N ASP A 178 -14.05 9.34 -3.40
CA ASP A 178 -15.49 9.14 -3.56
C ASP A 178 -16.15 8.84 -2.21
N GLN A 179 -15.44 8.11 -1.34
CA GLN A 179 -15.91 7.77 0.00
C GLN A 179 -14.79 7.90 1.04
N VAL A 180 -15.16 8.27 2.26
CA VAL A 180 -14.25 8.36 3.39
C VAL A 180 -14.71 7.43 4.51
N ILE A 181 -13.80 6.57 4.96
CA ILE A 181 -13.98 5.74 6.16
C ILE A 181 -13.24 6.41 7.31
N ASP A 182 -13.97 6.96 8.25
CA ASP A 182 -13.39 7.62 9.41
C ASP A 182 -13.02 6.59 10.49
N ASN A 183 -11.71 6.43 10.72
CA ASN A 183 -11.10 5.58 11.75
C ASN A 183 -10.46 6.42 12.88
N SER A 184 -11.00 7.61 13.13
CA SER A 184 -10.56 8.48 14.25
C SER A 184 -11.33 8.21 15.56
N GLY A 185 -12.46 7.51 15.50
CA GLY A 185 -13.31 7.18 16.65
C GLY A 185 -12.91 5.91 17.39
N GLU A 186 -13.89 5.29 18.01
CA GLU A 186 -13.74 4.03 18.74
C GLU A 186 -13.19 2.91 17.85
N PRO A 187 -12.43 1.97 18.42
CA PRO A 187 -11.95 0.81 17.69
C PRO A 187 -13.08 0.11 16.93
N GLU A 188 -12.87 -0.14 15.65
CA GLU A 188 -13.84 -0.81 14.75
C GLU A 188 -15.15 -0.04 14.46
N GLY A 189 -15.36 1.16 15.00
CA GLY A 189 -16.52 2.01 14.71
C GLY A 189 -16.72 2.31 13.21
N TRP A 190 -15.66 2.26 12.44
CA TRP A 190 -15.66 2.38 10.98
C TRP A 190 -16.38 1.23 10.26
N ARG A 191 -16.56 0.04 10.89
CA ARG A 191 -17.18 -1.14 10.24
C ARG A 191 -18.59 -0.86 9.76
N SER A 192 -19.40 -0.16 10.56
CA SER A 192 -20.76 0.22 10.16
C SER A 192 -20.78 1.19 8.97
N GLN A 193 -19.75 2.05 8.85
CA GLN A 193 -19.58 2.93 7.70
C GLN A 193 -19.25 2.10 6.45
N ALA A 194 -18.23 1.22 6.54
CA ALA A 194 -17.81 0.36 5.43
C ALA A 194 -18.96 -0.52 4.93
N PHE A 195 -19.75 -1.11 5.84
CA PHE A 195 -20.90 -1.93 5.48
C PHE A 195 -21.98 -1.13 4.70
N ARG A 196 -22.33 0.06 5.20
CA ARG A 196 -23.31 0.94 4.51
C ARG A 196 -22.84 1.35 3.12
N LEU A 197 -21.57 1.73 2.98
CA LEU A 197 -20.98 2.13 1.70
C LEU A 197 -20.92 0.96 0.71
N LEU A 198 -20.63 -0.24 1.20
CA LEU A 198 -20.63 -1.44 0.37
C LEU A 198 -22.01 -1.78 -0.15
N ALA A 199 -23.04 -1.66 0.70
CA ALA A 199 -24.43 -1.97 0.36
C ALA A 199 -25.09 -0.90 -0.53
N ALA A 200 -24.59 0.32 -0.57
CA ALA A 200 -25.15 1.43 -1.35
C ALA A 200 -24.73 1.44 -2.83
N GLY A 201 -23.77 0.66 -3.25
CA GLY A 201 -23.25 0.55 -4.62
C GLY A 201 -23.46 -0.83 -5.20
#